data_7f19c1cc1533fd3bf82ac5e325b4a0de
#
_entry.id   7f19c1cc1533fd3bf82ac5e325b4a0de
#
_cell.length_a   1.000
_cell.length_b   1.000
_cell.length_c   1.000
_cell.angle_alpha   90.00
_cell.angle_beta   90.00
_cell.angle_gamma   90.00
#
_symmetry.space_group_name_H-M   'P 1'
#
loop_
_entity.id
_entity.type
_entity.pdbx_description
1 polymer ?
#
loop_
_entity_poly.entity_id
_entity_poly.type
_entity_poly.pdbx_seq_one_letter_code
_entity_poly.pdbx_strand_id
1 'polypeptide(L)'
;MSQQGGSFSAQTKEELLHTVPAHDGCIRAEMAAVIQACGSLVLTQRGLHLELISDHPALVRRMFGYCKKMTGQSAQLLVRQNKRLNRRNSYILRLIGRETVLGLLSQLGIWEDGMVQGTPRGLERTCCRRSYIRGLFLCCGSVTNPEKAYHLEWTLKEESLCQDLLALLEKEEISAHAVEFLEGVKEKMLMWPISKKAMAWRRCWR
;
A
#
# COMPACT_ATOMS: atom_id res chain seq x y z
N MET A 1 16.47 30.15 -1.65
CA MET A 1 15.77 28.98 -2.23
C MET A 1 15.49 28.01 -1.08
N SER A 2 14.28 28.10 -0.49
CA SER A 2 13.88 27.30 0.69
C SER A 2 13.57 25.88 0.22
N GLN A 3 14.40 24.91 0.59
CA GLN A 3 14.07 23.51 0.47
C GLN A 3 12.83 23.25 1.36
N GLN A 4 11.69 23.05 0.74
CA GLN A 4 10.53 22.45 1.39
C GLN A 4 10.87 20.97 1.64
N GLY A 5 11.59 20.69 2.72
CA GLY A 5 11.89 19.35 3.17
C GLY A 5 10.59 18.68 3.58
N GLY A 6 10.13 17.71 2.79
CA GLY A 6 9.03 16.82 3.16
C GLY A 6 9.34 16.13 4.49
N SER A 7 8.31 15.59 5.21
CA SER A 7 8.54 14.82 6.43
C SER A 7 9.48 13.63 6.15
N PHE A 8 10.19 13.15 7.17
CA PHE A 8 11.06 11.97 7.04
C PHE A 8 10.30 10.78 6.42
N SER A 9 9.05 10.57 6.84
CA SER A 9 8.18 9.53 6.26
C SER A 9 7.94 9.73 4.75
N ALA A 10 7.74 10.98 4.30
CA ALA A 10 7.55 11.28 2.88
C ALA A 10 8.82 11.01 2.06
N GLN A 11 9.99 11.37 2.59
CA GLN A 11 11.28 11.08 1.95
C GLN A 11 11.53 9.57 1.86
N THR A 12 11.26 8.82 2.94
CA THR A 12 11.36 7.36 2.95
C THR A 12 10.44 6.72 1.90
N LYS A 13 9.20 7.17 1.79
CA LYS A 13 8.26 6.68 0.75
C LYS A 13 8.76 6.97 -0.65
N GLU A 14 9.32 8.14 -0.89
CA GLU A 14 9.90 8.49 -2.20
C GLU A 14 11.08 7.58 -2.55
N GLU A 15 11.99 7.33 -1.60
CA GLU A 15 13.12 6.39 -1.81
C GLU A 15 12.63 4.97 -2.12
N LEU A 16 11.59 4.50 -1.42
CA LEU A 16 11.00 3.18 -1.66
C LEU A 16 10.34 3.05 -3.04
N LEU A 17 9.80 4.15 -3.57
CA LEU A 17 9.24 4.19 -4.91
C LEU A 17 10.30 4.08 -6.01
N HIS A 18 11.58 4.30 -5.71
CA HIS A 18 12.69 4.01 -6.63
C HIS A 18 13.15 2.54 -6.60
N THR A 19 12.69 1.73 -5.63
CA THR A 19 13.03 0.31 -5.56
C THR A 19 12.39 -0.46 -6.71
N VAL A 20 13.18 -1.19 -7.49
CA VAL A 20 12.69 -2.01 -8.59
C VAL A 20 12.30 -3.39 -8.06
N PRO A 21 11.08 -3.89 -8.34
CA PRO A 21 10.68 -5.25 -7.96
C PRO A 21 11.55 -6.29 -8.66
N ALA A 22 11.96 -7.33 -7.93
CA ALA A 22 12.86 -8.37 -8.42
C ALA A 22 12.26 -9.23 -9.55
N HIS A 23 10.94 -9.43 -9.53
CA HIS A 23 10.21 -10.23 -10.53
C HIS A 23 8.69 -9.94 -10.45
N ASP A 24 7.92 -10.52 -11.38
CA ASP A 24 6.47 -10.29 -11.48
C ASP A 24 5.68 -10.68 -10.22
N GLY A 25 6.11 -11.67 -9.46
CA GLY A 25 5.52 -11.99 -8.17
C GLY A 25 5.61 -10.85 -7.16
N CYS A 26 6.74 -10.13 -7.14
CA CYS A 26 6.91 -8.93 -6.31
C CYS A 26 6.00 -7.79 -6.76
N ILE A 27 5.79 -7.63 -8.07
CA ILE A 27 4.85 -6.64 -8.63
C ILE A 27 3.42 -6.96 -8.19
N ARG A 28 3.00 -8.24 -8.33
CA ARG A 28 1.68 -8.69 -7.89
C ARG A 28 1.47 -8.45 -6.40
N ALA A 29 2.44 -8.83 -5.57
CA ALA A 29 2.38 -8.65 -4.12
C ALA A 29 2.25 -7.17 -3.72
N GLU A 30 3.09 -6.28 -4.29
CA GLU A 30 3.02 -4.85 -4.02
C GLU A 30 1.70 -4.24 -4.49
N MET A 31 1.22 -4.63 -5.68
CA MET A 31 -0.03 -4.13 -6.22
C MET A 31 -1.24 -4.61 -5.40
N ALA A 32 -1.27 -5.88 -4.96
CA ALA A 32 -2.30 -6.42 -4.09
C ALA A 32 -2.39 -5.62 -2.79
N ALA A 33 -1.25 -5.36 -2.14
CA ALA A 33 -1.16 -4.54 -0.93
C ALA A 33 -1.74 -3.13 -1.13
N VAL A 34 -1.36 -2.46 -2.21
CA VAL A 34 -1.85 -1.11 -2.52
C VAL A 34 -3.36 -1.11 -2.77
N ILE A 35 -3.88 -2.11 -3.48
CA ILE A 35 -5.32 -2.22 -3.74
C ILE A 35 -6.08 -2.50 -2.45
N GLN A 36 -5.60 -3.37 -1.58
CA GLN A 36 -6.26 -3.68 -0.30
C GLN A 36 -6.22 -2.48 0.67
N ALA A 37 -5.14 -1.70 0.68
CA ALA A 37 -5.00 -0.56 1.59
C ALA A 37 -5.77 0.69 1.15
N CYS A 38 -5.81 0.99 -0.14
CA CYS A 38 -6.37 2.25 -0.65
C CYS A 38 -7.23 2.10 -1.92
N GLY A 39 -7.55 0.86 -2.33
CA GLY A 39 -8.44 0.58 -3.44
C GLY A 39 -9.91 0.60 -3.05
N SER A 40 -10.76 0.92 -4.02
CA SER A 40 -12.21 0.87 -3.89
C SER A 40 -12.82 0.31 -5.15
N LEU A 41 -13.73 -0.66 -5.00
CA LEU A 41 -14.56 -1.14 -6.09
C LEU A 41 -15.80 -0.25 -6.18
N VAL A 42 -15.98 0.41 -7.31
CA VAL A 42 -17.07 1.37 -7.50
C VAL A 42 -17.96 0.87 -8.63
N LEU A 43 -19.25 0.69 -8.32
CA LEU A 43 -20.27 0.32 -9.29
C LEU A 43 -21.03 1.58 -9.73
N THR A 44 -21.05 1.84 -11.03
CA THR A 44 -21.77 2.96 -11.62
C THR A 44 -22.67 2.46 -12.75
N GLN A 45 -23.46 3.34 -13.33
CA GLN A 45 -24.23 3.04 -14.56
C GLN A 45 -23.35 2.59 -15.74
N ARG A 46 -22.05 2.98 -15.72
CA ARG A 46 -21.05 2.59 -16.73
C ARG A 46 -20.34 1.26 -16.40
N GLY A 47 -20.76 0.57 -15.34
CA GLY A 47 -20.22 -0.70 -14.89
C GLY A 47 -19.27 -0.59 -13.69
N LEU A 48 -18.57 -1.69 -13.42
CA LEU A 48 -17.60 -1.81 -12.34
C LEU A 48 -16.26 -1.20 -12.72
N HIS A 49 -15.67 -0.44 -11.83
CA HIS A 49 -14.30 0.02 -11.94
C HIS A 49 -13.57 -0.03 -10.59
N LEU A 50 -12.25 -0.14 -10.65
CA LEU A 50 -11.36 -0.04 -9.50
C LEU A 50 -10.79 1.37 -9.45
N GLU A 51 -10.90 2.03 -8.30
CA GLU A 51 -10.27 3.31 -8.01
C GLU A 51 -9.19 3.17 -6.95
N LEU A 52 -8.01 3.76 -7.20
CA LEU A 52 -6.95 3.96 -6.22
C LEU A 52 -6.79 5.46 -6.01
N ILE A 53 -6.86 5.90 -4.76
CA ILE A 53 -6.72 7.32 -4.41
C ILE A 53 -5.50 7.48 -3.50
N SER A 54 -4.59 8.38 -3.89
CA SER A 54 -3.39 8.68 -3.10
C SER A 54 -3.00 10.14 -3.26
N ASP A 55 -2.36 10.72 -2.26
CA ASP A 55 -1.69 12.02 -2.32
C ASP A 55 -0.25 11.92 -2.85
N HIS A 56 0.26 10.70 -3.09
CA HIS A 56 1.58 10.44 -3.65
C HIS A 56 1.52 10.19 -5.17
N PRO A 57 1.87 11.17 -6.01
CA PRO A 57 1.79 11.01 -7.46
C PRO A 57 2.71 9.91 -8.01
N ALA A 58 3.86 9.69 -7.37
CA ALA A 58 4.80 8.65 -7.78
C ALA A 58 4.22 7.24 -7.57
N LEU A 59 3.48 7.00 -6.45
CA LEU A 59 2.78 5.75 -6.21
C LEU A 59 1.71 5.49 -7.29
N VAL A 60 0.90 6.50 -7.60
CA VAL A 60 -0.17 6.37 -8.60
C VAL A 60 0.40 6.10 -10.00
N ARG A 61 1.52 6.76 -10.34
CA ARG A 61 2.23 6.50 -11.61
C ARG A 61 2.79 5.07 -11.68
N ARG A 62 3.34 4.57 -10.57
CA ARG A 62 3.84 3.20 -10.47
C ARG A 62 2.70 2.18 -10.64
N MET A 63 1.57 2.40 -9.98
CA MET A 63 0.39 1.54 -10.13
C MET A 63 -0.20 1.60 -11.54
N PHE A 64 -0.16 2.75 -12.20
CA PHE A 64 -0.53 2.87 -13.62
C PHE A 64 0.30 1.94 -14.51
N GLY A 65 1.63 1.93 -14.33
CA GLY A 65 2.52 1.02 -15.04
C GLY A 65 2.20 -0.45 -14.78
N TYR A 66 1.89 -0.79 -13.52
CA TYR A 66 1.53 -2.15 -13.14
C TYR A 66 0.17 -2.58 -13.73
N CYS A 67 -0.85 -1.71 -13.70
CA CYS A 67 -2.12 -1.98 -14.36
C CYS A 67 -1.92 -2.31 -15.85
N LYS A 68 -1.18 -1.46 -16.56
CA LYS A 68 -0.89 -1.68 -17.98
C LYS A 68 -0.15 -3.00 -18.23
N LYS A 69 0.84 -3.33 -17.39
CA LYS A 69 1.60 -4.59 -17.49
C LYS A 69 0.73 -5.82 -17.25
N MET A 70 -0.15 -5.77 -16.25
CA MET A 70 -0.95 -6.92 -15.84
C MET A 70 -2.20 -7.14 -16.68
N THR A 71 -2.83 -6.08 -17.17
CA THR A 71 -4.10 -6.16 -17.89
C THR A 71 -3.98 -5.86 -19.39
N GLY A 72 -2.85 -5.34 -19.84
CA GLY A 72 -2.69 -4.80 -21.20
C GLY A 72 -3.46 -3.50 -21.45
N GLN A 73 -4.28 -3.04 -20.49
CA GLN A 73 -5.12 -1.85 -20.61
C GLN A 73 -4.53 -0.67 -19.82
N SER A 74 -4.72 0.53 -20.34
CA SER A 74 -4.33 1.76 -19.65
C SER A 74 -5.45 2.22 -18.72
N ALA A 75 -5.15 2.41 -17.46
CA ALA A 75 -6.06 3.05 -16.51
C ALA A 75 -6.17 4.57 -16.81
N GLN A 76 -7.22 5.20 -16.32
CA GLN A 76 -7.38 6.65 -16.34
C GLN A 76 -6.67 7.28 -15.14
N LEU A 77 -6.00 8.41 -15.37
CA LEU A 77 -5.40 9.22 -14.31
C LEU A 77 -6.16 10.53 -14.18
N LEU A 78 -6.64 10.80 -12.98
CA LEU A 78 -7.40 12.00 -12.64
C LEU A 78 -6.72 12.72 -11.49
N VAL A 79 -6.78 14.05 -11.48
CA VAL A 79 -6.25 14.88 -10.40
C VAL A 79 -7.42 15.65 -9.79
N ARG A 80 -7.65 15.47 -8.49
CA ARG A 80 -8.63 16.22 -7.72
C ARG A 80 -7.91 17.24 -6.86
N GLN A 81 -8.18 18.51 -7.11
CA GLN A 81 -7.72 19.58 -6.23
C GLN A 81 -8.60 19.65 -4.99
N ASN A 82 -8.02 19.47 -3.80
CA ASN A 82 -8.75 19.60 -2.55
C ASN A 82 -8.66 21.05 -2.05
N LYS A 83 -9.75 21.81 -2.23
CA LYS A 83 -9.79 23.25 -1.87
C LYS A 83 -9.83 23.50 -0.35
N ARG A 84 -10.14 22.49 0.47
CA ARG A 84 -10.40 22.66 1.91
C ARG A 84 -9.26 22.25 2.84
N LEU A 85 -8.38 21.34 2.48
CA LEU A 85 -7.26 20.88 3.32
C LEU A 85 -5.92 21.13 2.63
N ASN A 86 -5.18 22.12 3.09
CA ASN A 86 -3.77 22.42 2.74
C ASN A 86 -3.39 22.33 1.25
N ARG A 87 -4.33 22.53 0.33
CA ARG A 87 -4.12 22.55 -1.14
C ARG A 87 -3.38 21.31 -1.70
N ARG A 88 -3.36 20.18 -1.01
CA ARG A 88 -2.76 18.96 -1.54
C ARG A 88 -3.69 18.34 -2.59
N ASN A 89 -3.14 18.00 -3.74
CA ASN A 89 -3.85 17.28 -4.79
C ASN A 89 -4.02 15.81 -4.39
N SER A 90 -5.19 15.22 -4.71
CA SER A 90 -5.38 13.78 -4.69
C SER A 90 -5.29 13.25 -6.12
N TYR A 91 -4.53 12.21 -6.30
CA TYR A 91 -4.35 11.53 -7.58
C TYR A 91 -5.19 10.27 -7.56
N ILE A 92 -5.99 10.09 -8.60
CA ILE A 92 -6.93 8.97 -8.73
C ILE A 92 -6.52 8.18 -9.96
N LEU A 93 -6.27 6.89 -9.78
CA LEU A 93 -6.14 5.92 -10.84
C LEU A 93 -7.46 5.15 -10.92
N ARG A 94 -8.05 5.08 -12.11
CA ARG A 94 -9.30 4.37 -12.37
C ARG A 94 -9.11 3.35 -13.48
N LEU A 95 -9.27 2.06 -13.14
CA LEU A 95 -9.31 0.96 -14.11
C LEU A 95 -10.76 0.59 -14.36
N ILE A 96 -11.20 0.65 -15.62
CA ILE A 96 -12.61 0.48 -16.02
C ILE A 96 -12.81 -0.89 -16.66
N GLY A 97 -13.97 -1.47 -16.40
CA GLY A 97 -14.44 -2.72 -17.01
C GLY A 97 -14.47 -3.88 -16.02
N ARG A 98 -15.66 -4.50 -15.90
CA ARG A 98 -15.90 -5.60 -14.93
C ARG A 98 -14.91 -6.74 -15.12
N GLU A 99 -14.75 -7.23 -16.33
CA GLU A 99 -13.87 -8.37 -16.63
C GLU A 99 -12.41 -8.03 -16.36
N THR A 100 -11.97 -6.84 -16.78
CA THR A 100 -10.60 -6.35 -16.54
C THR A 100 -10.30 -6.22 -15.05
N VAL A 101 -11.21 -5.63 -14.29
CA VAL A 101 -11.06 -5.42 -12.84
C VAL A 101 -11.05 -6.76 -12.11
N LEU A 102 -12.06 -7.62 -12.32
CA LEU A 102 -12.14 -8.92 -11.65
C LEU A 102 -10.99 -9.85 -12.06
N GLY A 103 -10.62 -9.85 -13.34
CA GLY A 103 -9.47 -10.59 -13.84
C GLY A 103 -8.16 -10.14 -13.18
N LEU A 104 -7.96 -8.83 -13.00
CA LEU A 104 -6.82 -8.30 -12.26
C LEU A 104 -6.82 -8.77 -10.81
N LEU A 105 -7.93 -8.60 -10.08
CA LEU A 105 -8.04 -8.98 -8.68
C LEU A 105 -7.81 -10.49 -8.46
N SER A 106 -8.30 -11.33 -9.38
CA SER A 106 -8.04 -12.78 -9.36
C SER A 106 -6.56 -13.10 -9.61
N GLN A 107 -5.91 -12.43 -10.58
CA GLN A 107 -4.46 -12.59 -10.82
C GLN A 107 -3.61 -12.17 -9.61
N LEU A 108 -4.08 -11.21 -8.83
CA LEU A 108 -3.43 -10.75 -7.60
C LEU A 108 -3.72 -11.66 -6.41
N GLY A 109 -4.64 -12.62 -6.54
CA GLY A 109 -5.04 -13.54 -5.47
C GLY A 109 -5.85 -12.89 -4.36
N ILE A 110 -6.51 -11.76 -4.64
CA ILE A 110 -7.37 -11.03 -3.69
C ILE A 110 -8.85 -11.08 -4.06
N TRP A 111 -9.21 -11.87 -5.06
CA TRP A 111 -10.59 -12.13 -5.47
C TRP A 111 -10.75 -13.58 -5.85
N GLU A 112 -11.66 -14.30 -5.17
CA GLU A 112 -11.99 -15.69 -5.44
C GLU A 112 -13.46 -15.95 -5.07
N ASP A 113 -14.17 -16.71 -5.90
CA ASP A 113 -15.57 -17.14 -5.68
C ASP A 113 -16.54 -15.98 -5.40
N GLY A 114 -16.31 -14.82 -6.01
CA GLY A 114 -17.16 -13.65 -5.84
C GLY A 114 -16.87 -12.83 -4.57
N MET A 115 -15.84 -13.16 -3.80
CA MET A 115 -15.47 -12.51 -2.55
C MET A 115 -14.04 -11.95 -2.58
N VAL A 116 -13.85 -10.86 -1.84
CA VAL A 116 -12.53 -10.30 -1.57
C VAL A 116 -11.84 -11.21 -0.57
N GLN A 117 -10.61 -11.62 -0.88
CA GLN A 117 -9.76 -12.43 -0.01
C GLN A 117 -8.88 -11.52 0.88
N GLY A 118 -8.49 -12.06 2.05
CA GLY A 118 -7.52 -11.43 2.94
C GLY A 118 -6.11 -11.44 2.37
N THR A 119 -5.23 -12.31 2.92
CA THR A 119 -3.84 -12.44 2.44
C THR A 119 -3.79 -12.94 0.99
N PRO A 120 -3.16 -12.20 0.06
CA PRO A 120 -3.05 -12.64 -1.33
C PRO A 120 -2.18 -13.90 -1.46
N ARG A 121 -2.45 -14.71 -2.48
CA ARG A 121 -1.60 -15.85 -2.82
C ARG A 121 -0.23 -15.39 -3.35
N GLY A 122 0.80 -16.22 -3.21
CA GLY A 122 2.12 -15.97 -3.78
C GLY A 122 3.08 -15.18 -2.86
N LEU A 123 2.80 -15.16 -1.54
CA LEU A 123 3.66 -14.55 -0.52
C LEU A 123 4.64 -15.56 0.14
N GLU A 124 4.86 -16.75 -0.46
CA GLU A 124 5.76 -17.75 0.06
C GLU A 124 7.22 -17.29 0.02
N ARG A 125 7.58 -16.54 -1.02
CA ARG A 125 8.94 -15.99 -1.17
C ARG A 125 9.12 -14.73 -0.32
N THR A 126 10.23 -14.65 0.40
CA THR A 126 10.62 -13.48 1.21
C THR A 126 10.53 -12.15 0.42
N CYS A 127 11.01 -12.13 -0.82
CA CYS A 127 10.96 -10.92 -1.65
C CYS A 127 9.52 -10.49 -1.98
N CYS A 128 8.57 -11.42 -2.14
CA CYS A 128 7.16 -11.11 -2.35
C CYS A 128 6.52 -10.58 -1.06
N ARG A 129 6.77 -11.21 0.10
CA ARG A 129 6.31 -10.70 1.40
C ARG A 129 6.79 -9.29 1.66
N ARG A 130 8.08 -9.02 1.46
CA ARG A 130 8.65 -7.68 1.60
C ARG A 130 8.03 -6.68 0.64
N SER A 131 7.76 -7.07 -0.61
CA SER A 131 7.07 -6.22 -1.59
C SER A 131 5.64 -5.91 -1.15
N TYR A 132 4.94 -6.86 -0.55
CA TYR A 132 3.61 -6.66 0.02
C TYR A 132 3.63 -5.70 1.20
N ILE A 133 4.50 -5.93 2.19
CA ILE A 133 4.69 -5.05 3.36
C ILE A 133 5.06 -3.63 2.90
N ARG A 134 5.94 -3.49 1.91
CA ARG A 134 6.28 -2.20 1.30
C ARG A 134 5.07 -1.52 0.67
N GLY A 135 4.25 -2.26 -0.07
CA GLY A 135 3.01 -1.73 -0.67
C GLY A 135 2.06 -1.17 0.38
N LEU A 136 1.84 -1.88 1.49
CA LEU A 136 1.06 -1.39 2.63
C LEU A 136 1.67 -0.13 3.24
N PHE A 137 3.02 -0.10 3.42
CA PHE A 137 3.69 1.07 3.96
C PHE A 137 3.56 2.31 3.06
N LEU A 138 3.67 2.14 1.76
CA LEU A 138 3.51 3.25 0.81
C LEU A 138 2.13 3.91 0.89
N CYS A 139 1.08 3.14 1.21
CA CYS A 139 -0.30 3.64 1.35
C CYS A 139 -0.56 4.21 2.74
N CYS A 140 -0.40 3.41 3.77
CA CYS A 140 -0.90 3.67 5.12
C CYS A 140 0.20 3.64 6.20
N GLY A 141 1.47 3.48 5.81
CA GLY A 141 2.59 3.52 6.74
C GLY A 141 3.07 4.94 7.07
N SER A 142 3.66 5.09 8.24
CA SER A 142 4.39 6.27 8.67
C SER A 142 5.65 5.88 9.45
N VAL A 143 6.68 6.70 9.38
CA VAL A 143 7.92 6.50 10.11
C VAL A 143 8.45 7.82 10.65
N THR A 144 8.88 7.83 11.93
CA THR A 144 9.51 8.99 12.54
C THR A 144 11.00 9.05 12.22
N ASN A 145 11.57 10.26 12.30
CA ASN A 145 13.02 10.43 12.15
C ASN A 145 13.75 9.68 13.28
N PRO A 146 14.68 8.75 12.94
CA PRO A 146 15.42 7.95 13.90
C PRO A 146 16.26 8.76 14.88
N GLU A 147 16.63 10.02 14.58
CA GLU A 147 17.34 10.92 15.51
C GLU A 147 16.47 11.38 16.67
N LYS A 148 15.13 11.39 16.51
CA LYS A 148 14.17 11.82 17.53
C LYS A 148 13.53 10.67 18.27
N ALA A 149 13.03 9.69 17.53
CA ALA A 149 12.40 8.47 18.05
C ALA A 149 12.31 7.44 16.92
N TYR A 150 12.50 6.16 17.25
CA TYR A 150 12.32 5.08 16.28
C TYR A 150 10.89 4.58 16.37
N HIS A 151 10.04 5.03 15.45
CA HIS A 151 8.64 4.63 15.40
C HIS A 151 8.24 4.34 13.97
N LEU A 152 7.71 3.15 13.74
CA LEU A 152 7.15 2.72 12.46
C LEU A 152 5.74 2.23 12.73
N GLU A 153 4.79 2.73 11.95
CA GLU A 153 3.37 2.45 12.15
C GLU A 153 2.65 2.26 10.82
N TRP A 154 1.57 1.49 10.82
CA TRP A 154 0.58 1.38 9.75
C TRP A 154 -0.79 1.66 10.33
N THR A 155 -1.55 2.54 9.68
CA THR A 155 -2.95 2.80 10.01
C THR A 155 -3.84 2.02 9.05
N LEU A 156 -4.47 0.96 9.55
CA LEU A 156 -5.28 0.02 8.75
C LEU A 156 -6.73 0.06 9.22
N LYS A 157 -7.67 0.05 8.26
CA LYS A 157 -9.12 0.10 8.55
C LYS A 157 -9.70 -1.28 8.80
N GLU A 158 -9.17 -2.30 8.12
CA GLU A 158 -9.66 -3.66 8.18
C GLU A 158 -8.85 -4.49 9.17
N GLU A 159 -9.55 -5.14 10.11
CA GLU A 159 -8.93 -5.98 11.12
C GLU A 159 -8.19 -7.17 10.51
N SER A 160 -8.79 -7.81 9.50
CA SER A 160 -8.18 -8.92 8.78
C SER A 160 -6.82 -8.53 8.17
N LEU A 161 -6.74 -7.35 7.55
CA LEU A 161 -5.50 -6.84 6.96
C LEU A 161 -4.44 -6.55 8.03
N CYS A 162 -4.87 -6.11 9.23
CA CYS A 162 -3.99 -5.91 10.38
C CYS A 162 -3.38 -7.24 10.85
N GLN A 163 -4.20 -8.27 11.02
CA GLN A 163 -3.76 -9.60 11.44
C GLN A 163 -2.82 -10.24 10.40
N ASP A 164 -3.16 -10.10 9.12
CA ASP A 164 -2.31 -10.56 8.01
C ASP A 164 -0.93 -9.89 8.03
N LEU A 165 -0.89 -8.57 8.23
CA LEU A 165 0.37 -7.84 8.32
C LEU A 165 1.20 -8.27 9.52
N LEU A 166 0.59 -8.48 10.70
CA LEU A 166 1.29 -9.01 11.88
C LEU A 166 1.93 -10.35 11.60
N ALA A 167 1.18 -11.30 11.02
CA ALA A 167 1.68 -12.62 10.67
C ALA A 167 2.82 -12.56 9.63
N LEU A 168 2.78 -11.61 8.70
CA LEU A 168 3.85 -11.42 7.72
C LEU A 168 5.09 -10.80 8.33
N LEU A 169 4.95 -9.84 9.27
CA LEU A 169 6.06 -9.23 10.01
C LEU A 169 6.76 -10.26 10.89
N GLU A 170 6.01 -11.12 11.57
CA GLU A 170 6.56 -12.22 12.36
C GLU A 170 7.42 -13.17 11.51
N LYS A 171 6.95 -13.54 10.29
CA LYS A 171 7.74 -14.35 9.33
C LYS A 171 9.05 -13.67 8.88
N GLU A 172 9.12 -12.36 8.95
CA GLU A 172 10.33 -11.57 8.66
C GLU A 172 11.13 -11.24 9.94
N GLU A 173 10.82 -11.91 11.07
CA GLU A 173 11.46 -11.71 12.39
C GLU A 173 11.32 -10.28 12.92
N ILE A 174 10.19 -9.63 12.62
CA ILE A 174 9.87 -8.27 13.02
C ILE A 174 8.76 -8.32 14.07
N SER A 175 9.09 -7.93 15.32
CA SER A 175 8.09 -7.83 16.38
C SER A 175 7.24 -6.58 16.22
N ALA A 176 5.92 -6.76 16.12
CA ALA A 176 4.96 -5.69 16.03
C ALA A 176 3.72 -6.04 16.87
N HIS A 177 2.94 -5.04 17.27
CA HIS A 177 1.69 -5.23 18.00
C HIS A 177 0.60 -4.30 17.48
N ALA A 178 -0.63 -4.73 17.58
CA ALA A 178 -1.79 -3.92 17.24
C ALA A 178 -2.21 -3.06 18.45
N VAL A 179 -2.56 -1.80 18.18
CA VAL A 179 -3.15 -0.88 19.16
C VAL A 179 -4.49 -0.39 18.61
N GLU A 180 -5.55 -0.55 19.38
CA GLU A 180 -6.86 0.00 19.04
C GLU A 180 -7.00 1.42 19.60
N PHE A 181 -7.44 2.36 18.77
CA PHE A 181 -7.83 3.69 19.24
C PHE A 181 -9.30 3.68 19.63
N LEU A 182 -9.60 4.05 20.88
CA LEU A 182 -10.94 3.99 21.52
C LEU A 182 -11.89 5.12 21.12
N GLU A 183 -11.54 6.07 20.29
CA GLU A 183 -12.41 7.19 19.94
C GLU A 183 -12.96 7.09 18.52
N GLY A 184 -14.05 6.33 18.32
CA GLY A 184 -14.99 6.53 17.20
C GLY A 184 -14.51 6.29 15.78
N VAL A 185 -13.20 6.09 15.56
CA VAL A 185 -12.58 5.81 14.27
C VAL A 185 -12.08 4.36 14.32
N LYS A 186 -12.66 3.51 13.49
CA LYS A 186 -12.26 2.10 13.35
C LYS A 186 -10.92 1.98 12.59
N GLU A 187 -9.88 2.59 13.10
CA GLU A 187 -8.53 2.46 12.54
C GLU A 187 -7.66 1.71 13.52
N LYS A 188 -7.10 0.58 13.11
CA LYS A 188 -6.11 -0.17 13.88
C LYS A 188 -4.73 0.29 13.48
N MET A 189 -3.89 0.63 14.46
CA MET A 189 -2.53 1.04 14.24
C MET A 189 -1.58 -0.06 14.73
N LEU A 190 -0.69 -0.48 13.87
CA LEU A 190 0.44 -1.34 14.21
C LEU A 190 1.64 -0.46 14.56
N MET A 191 2.12 -0.58 15.80
CA MET A 191 3.28 0.15 16.26
C MET A 191 4.45 -0.81 16.51
N TRP A 192 5.59 -0.43 16.02
CA TRP A 192 6.83 -1.14 16.31
C TRP A 192 7.84 -0.20 16.96
N PRO A 193 8.23 -0.46 18.23
CA PRO A 193 9.36 0.24 18.83
C PRO A 193 10.64 -0.26 18.16
N ILE A 194 11.25 0.56 17.34
CA ILE A 194 12.51 0.22 16.68
C ILE A 194 13.61 0.36 17.72
N SER A 195 14.08 -0.75 18.31
CA SER A 195 15.30 -0.77 19.11
C SER A 195 16.53 -0.50 18.22
N LYS A 196 17.63 0.03 18.79
CA LYS A 196 18.88 0.30 18.06
C LYS A 196 19.48 -0.94 17.33
N LYS A 197 19.03 -2.16 17.66
CA LYS A 197 19.36 -3.40 16.94
C LYS A 197 18.52 -3.60 15.66
N ALA A 198 17.49 -2.83 15.45
CA ALA A 198 16.53 -3.00 14.36
C ALA A 198 16.95 -2.29 13.07
N MET A 199 18.16 -2.51 12.60
CA MET A 199 18.44 -2.40 11.15
C MET A 199 17.70 -3.49 10.35
N ALA A 200 16.90 -4.35 11.00
CA ALA A 200 16.13 -5.41 10.35
C ALA A 200 15.10 -4.86 9.35
N TRP A 201 14.48 -3.69 9.63
CA TRP A 201 13.54 -3.07 8.70
C TRP A 201 14.19 -2.70 7.36
N ARG A 202 15.49 -2.32 7.33
CA ARG A 202 16.22 -2.13 6.06
C ARG A 202 16.29 -3.40 5.22
N ARG A 203 16.17 -4.58 5.83
CA ARG A 203 16.13 -5.86 5.10
C ARG A 203 14.80 -6.05 4.37
N CYS A 204 13.71 -5.48 4.85
CA CYS A 204 12.40 -5.52 4.17
C CYS A 204 12.35 -4.66 2.90
N TRP A 205 13.34 -3.77 2.74
CA TRP A 205 13.34 -2.80 1.65
C TRP A 205 14.32 -3.11 0.51
N ARG A 206 15.21 -4.10 0.69
CA ARG A 206 16.17 -4.53 -0.36
C ARG A 206 15.68 -5.75 -1.12
#